data_cf3b182597ab4abf18b3d832888d49f7
#
_entry.id   cf3b182597ab4abf18b3d832888d49f7
#
_cell.length_a   1.000
_cell.length_b   1.000
_cell.length_c   1.000
_cell.angle_alpha   90.00
_cell.angle_beta   90.00
_cell.angle_gamma   90.00
#
_symmetry.space_group_name_H-M   'P 1'
#
loop_
_entity.id
_entity.type
_entity.pdbx_description
1 polymer ?
#
loop_
_entity_poly.entity_id
_entity_poly.type
_entity_poly.pdbx_seq_one_letter_code
_entity_poly.pdbx_strand_id
1 'polypeptide(L)'
;MSWRWQAPVYSPVSPRALIHGIGAACGALRTGDETVIEVLKSRYDAIDVLLTDSGTSALILALRATVPPGGTVAYPGYACIDLTSAAVGAGVKVRLYDLDPETLSPDLESVRRVIQRGVDAIVVAHLYGYPADMGAVQALAADQGIPVIEDAAQGAGGTLHGRRLGSIGSMGILSFGRGKGMTAGSGGALLARTPASAEWLRQTRETLGTPSRGGGEIVGLAAQWLLTHPLLYRLPAILPALKLGEMVYKPPRPPRTMRLAALAVLQTALRTDHREVRARCIRASDLLSRINGASRLRAISPVVGGKPGFLRLALVDAVGDMAPQVTLGAVRGYPLTLEQHQQLRPFLAPGEQAGTGSAFLRDRLFTVPTHSRVGASDARRLSDWIATRIHHVLPRGARKTEREKAWRHA
;
A
#
# COMPACT_ATOMS: atom_id res chain seq x y z
N MET A 1 -8.03 30.75 -11.03
CA MET A 1 -7.96 29.32 -10.64
C MET A 1 -6.82 28.66 -11.42
N SER A 2 -5.92 27.92 -10.74
CA SER A 2 -4.81 27.25 -11.44
C SER A 2 -5.37 26.15 -12.34
N TRP A 3 -4.95 26.11 -13.59
CA TRP A 3 -5.33 25.05 -14.56
C TRP A 3 -4.71 23.69 -14.22
N ARG A 4 -3.65 23.68 -13.39
CA ARG A 4 -2.90 22.47 -12.98
C ARG A 4 -3.61 21.76 -11.82
N TRP A 5 -3.92 20.47 -12.03
CA TRP A 5 -4.46 19.58 -11.00
C TRP A 5 -3.46 18.45 -10.73
N GLN A 6 -3.30 18.05 -9.48
CA GLN A 6 -2.42 16.95 -9.11
C GLN A 6 -3.20 15.65 -8.95
N ALA A 7 -2.69 14.59 -9.58
CA ALA A 7 -3.20 13.24 -9.32
C ALA A 7 -2.82 12.82 -7.88
N PRO A 8 -3.74 12.17 -7.15
CA PRO A 8 -3.41 11.66 -5.81
C PRO A 8 -2.32 10.58 -5.84
N VAL A 9 -2.19 9.84 -6.93
CA VAL A 9 -1.16 8.81 -7.14
C VAL A 9 -0.58 8.90 -8.55
N TYR A 10 0.65 8.46 -8.68
CA TYR A 10 1.35 8.42 -9.96
C TYR A 10 2.04 7.06 -10.14
N SER A 11 2.03 6.57 -11.36
CA SER A 11 2.81 5.39 -11.77
C SER A 11 4.10 5.85 -12.44
N PRO A 12 5.27 5.72 -11.78
CA PRO A 12 6.54 6.18 -12.32
C PRO A 12 7.03 5.21 -13.41
N VAL A 13 6.67 5.51 -14.64
CA VAL A 13 7.08 4.73 -15.82
C VAL A 13 7.80 5.62 -16.80
N SER A 14 8.90 5.14 -17.37
CA SER A 14 9.63 5.86 -18.41
C SER A 14 9.11 5.51 -19.82
N PRO A 15 9.28 6.41 -20.82
CA PRO A 15 8.95 6.09 -22.22
C PRO A 15 9.65 4.82 -22.71
N ARG A 16 10.90 4.61 -22.30
CA ARG A 16 11.66 3.39 -22.63
C ARG A 16 10.98 2.14 -22.09
N ALA A 17 10.48 2.18 -20.84
CA ALA A 17 9.75 1.05 -20.25
C ALA A 17 8.46 0.75 -21.03
N LEU A 18 7.72 1.77 -21.47
CA LEU A 18 6.53 1.59 -22.30
C LEU A 18 6.87 0.94 -23.64
N ILE A 19 7.95 1.40 -24.32
CA ILE A 19 8.42 0.82 -25.58
C ILE A 19 8.77 -0.67 -25.39
N HIS A 20 9.51 -1.02 -24.33
CA HIS A 20 9.82 -2.42 -24.03
C HIS A 20 8.56 -3.25 -23.76
N GLY A 21 7.59 -2.70 -23.03
CA GLY A 21 6.31 -3.35 -22.79
C GLY A 21 5.52 -3.59 -24.08
N ILE A 22 5.48 -2.63 -25.00
CA ILE A 22 4.86 -2.76 -26.32
C ILE A 22 5.56 -3.86 -27.12
N GLY A 23 6.91 -3.84 -27.18
CA GLY A 23 7.69 -4.84 -27.88
C GLY A 23 7.41 -6.27 -27.37
N ALA A 24 7.32 -6.46 -26.07
CA ALA A 24 6.97 -7.74 -25.46
C ALA A 24 5.50 -8.16 -25.75
N ALA A 25 4.56 -7.20 -25.72
CA ALA A 25 3.16 -7.44 -26.05
C ALA A 25 2.96 -7.90 -27.50
N CYS A 26 3.72 -7.31 -28.43
CA CYS A 26 3.70 -7.66 -29.86
C CYS A 26 4.54 -8.93 -30.17
N GLY A 27 5.30 -9.43 -29.23
CA GLY A 27 6.21 -10.58 -29.45
C GLY A 27 7.51 -10.21 -30.16
N ALA A 28 7.79 -8.93 -30.35
CA ALA A 28 9.03 -8.43 -30.95
C ALA A 28 10.22 -8.45 -29.96
N LEU A 29 9.95 -8.54 -28.65
CA LEU A 29 10.94 -8.63 -27.60
C LEU A 29 10.77 -9.92 -26.80
N ARG A 30 11.80 -10.75 -26.74
CA ARG A 30 11.83 -11.91 -25.82
C ARG A 30 12.14 -11.42 -24.41
N THR A 31 11.29 -11.78 -23.46
CA THR A 31 11.41 -11.37 -22.07
C THR A 31 11.39 -12.61 -21.20
N GLY A 32 12.49 -12.90 -20.52
CA GLY A 32 12.59 -13.92 -19.47
C GLY A 32 12.37 -13.29 -18.09
N ASP A 33 11.86 -14.05 -17.16
CA ASP A 33 11.61 -13.64 -15.78
C ASP A 33 12.82 -13.81 -14.87
N GLU A 34 13.80 -14.64 -15.25
CA GLU A 34 15.01 -14.98 -14.47
C GLU A 34 15.75 -13.74 -13.96
N THR A 35 16.01 -12.76 -14.86
CA THR A 35 16.71 -11.53 -14.46
C THR A 35 15.92 -10.72 -13.41
N VAL A 36 14.60 -10.67 -13.51
CA VAL A 36 13.76 -9.98 -12.55
C VAL A 36 13.74 -10.73 -11.23
N ILE A 37 13.61 -12.04 -11.26
CA ILE A 37 13.64 -12.92 -10.09
C ILE A 37 14.96 -12.72 -9.32
N GLU A 38 16.11 -12.81 -9.99
CA GLU A 38 17.41 -12.65 -9.36
C GLU A 38 17.62 -11.24 -8.76
N VAL A 39 17.18 -10.19 -9.46
CA VAL A 39 17.20 -8.82 -8.91
C VAL A 39 16.31 -8.69 -7.68
N LEU A 40 15.13 -9.29 -7.66
CA LEU A 40 14.24 -9.25 -6.51
C LEU A 40 14.76 -10.10 -5.36
N LYS A 41 15.30 -11.30 -5.62
CA LYS A 41 15.97 -12.13 -4.61
C LYS A 41 17.07 -11.35 -3.89
N SER A 42 17.99 -10.77 -4.67
CA SER A 42 19.08 -9.97 -4.12
C SER A 42 18.62 -8.74 -3.36
N ARG A 43 17.60 -8.00 -3.86
CA ARG A 43 17.13 -6.76 -3.23
C ARG A 43 16.37 -6.96 -1.93
N TYR A 44 15.65 -8.08 -1.83
CA TYR A 44 14.75 -8.37 -0.70
C TYR A 44 15.26 -9.52 0.16
N ASP A 45 16.49 -10.00 -0.10
CA ASP A 45 17.09 -11.10 0.63
C ASP A 45 16.14 -12.32 0.69
N ALA A 46 15.56 -12.67 -0.47
CA ALA A 46 14.62 -13.77 -0.62
C ALA A 46 15.31 -15.03 -1.15
N ILE A 47 14.89 -16.21 -0.67
CA ILE A 47 15.35 -17.51 -1.15
C ILE A 47 14.80 -17.79 -2.55
N ASP A 48 13.52 -17.53 -2.77
CA ASP A 48 12.87 -17.63 -4.07
C ASP A 48 11.80 -16.55 -4.26
N VAL A 49 11.41 -16.27 -5.51
CA VAL A 49 10.44 -15.26 -5.91
C VAL A 49 9.49 -15.83 -6.93
N LEU A 50 8.19 -15.73 -6.68
CA LEU A 50 7.15 -16.11 -7.63
C LEU A 50 6.48 -14.84 -8.18
N LEU A 51 6.61 -14.59 -9.48
CA LEU A 51 5.98 -13.46 -10.16
C LEU A 51 4.53 -13.80 -10.50
N THR A 52 3.61 -12.94 -10.09
CA THR A 52 2.16 -13.10 -10.26
C THR A 52 1.55 -11.97 -11.08
N ASP A 53 0.33 -12.15 -11.58
CA ASP A 53 -0.41 -11.14 -12.36
C ASP A 53 -0.89 -9.94 -11.52
N SER A 54 -0.85 -10.02 -10.19
CA SER A 54 -1.18 -8.92 -9.28
C SER A 54 -0.63 -9.14 -7.86
N GLY A 55 -0.50 -8.07 -7.05
CA GLY A 55 -0.20 -8.19 -5.62
C GLY A 55 -1.30 -8.94 -4.86
N THR A 56 -2.56 -8.82 -5.28
CA THR A 56 -3.68 -9.58 -4.71
C THR A 56 -3.51 -11.08 -4.94
N SER A 57 -3.08 -11.50 -6.13
CA SER A 57 -2.75 -12.91 -6.43
C SER A 57 -1.59 -13.41 -5.57
N ALA A 58 -0.55 -12.59 -5.38
CA ALA A 58 0.57 -12.92 -4.49
C ALA A 58 0.08 -13.13 -3.04
N LEU A 59 -0.82 -12.27 -2.55
CA LEU A 59 -1.39 -12.41 -1.20
C LEU A 59 -2.32 -13.62 -1.09
N ILE A 60 -3.16 -13.92 -2.10
CA ILE A 60 -3.96 -15.15 -2.14
C ILE A 60 -3.06 -16.38 -1.99
N LEU A 61 -1.96 -16.42 -2.72
CA LEU A 61 -1.01 -17.53 -2.68
C LEU A 61 -0.30 -17.62 -1.32
N ALA A 62 0.11 -16.49 -0.73
CA ALA A 62 0.69 -16.48 0.61
C ALA A 62 -0.27 -17.02 1.67
N LEU A 63 -1.54 -16.64 1.60
CA LEU A 63 -2.59 -17.17 2.51
C LEU A 63 -2.75 -18.67 2.34
N ARG A 64 -2.82 -19.17 1.11
CA ARG A 64 -2.92 -20.62 0.84
C ARG A 64 -1.70 -21.42 1.29
N ALA A 65 -0.53 -20.76 1.35
CA ALA A 65 0.70 -21.39 1.83
C ALA A 65 0.78 -21.48 3.37
N THR A 66 0.07 -20.57 4.08
CA THR A 66 0.25 -20.39 5.52
C THR A 66 -1.02 -20.68 6.35
N VAL A 67 -2.19 -20.65 5.71
CA VAL A 67 -3.48 -20.86 6.38
C VAL A 67 -4.11 -22.13 5.83
N PRO A 68 -4.44 -23.11 6.68
CA PRO A 68 -5.12 -24.34 6.23
C PRO A 68 -6.52 -24.03 5.68
N PRO A 69 -7.11 -24.93 4.88
CA PRO A 69 -8.47 -24.75 4.38
C PRO A 69 -9.48 -24.46 5.50
N GLY A 70 -10.22 -23.36 5.39
CA GLY A 70 -11.18 -22.91 6.42
C GLY A 70 -10.54 -22.26 7.66
N GLY A 71 -9.21 -22.15 7.71
CA GLY A 71 -8.48 -21.50 8.78
C GLY A 71 -8.68 -19.98 8.81
N THR A 72 -8.04 -19.33 9.76
CA THR A 72 -8.26 -17.92 10.11
C THR A 72 -6.98 -17.10 9.99
N VAL A 73 -7.04 -15.96 9.30
CA VAL A 73 -5.95 -14.99 9.23
C VAL A 73 -6.29 -13.72 10.03
N ALA A 74 -5.29 -13.12 10.68
CA ALA A 74 -5.43 -11.80 11.28
C ALA A 74 -5.10 -10.70 10.26
N TYR A 75 -5.99 -9.72 10.11
CA TYR A 75 -5.85 -8.54 9.25
C TYR A 75 -5.95 -7.24 10.05
N PRO A 76 -5.31 -6.14 9.59
CA PRO A 76 -5.57 -4.82 10.17
C PRO A 76 -7.03 -4.40 9.91
N GLY A 77 -7.69 -3.79 10.90
CA GLY A 77 -9.07 -3.30 10.76
C GLY A 77 -9.22 -2.17 9.74
N TYR A 78 -8.15 -1.43 9.46
CA TYR A 78 -8.09 -0.37 8.46
C TYR A 78 -7.00 -0.68 7.43
N ALA A 79 -7.40 -0.98 6.20
CA ALA A 79 -6.49 -1.36 5.11
C ALA A 79 -7.13 -1.20 3.72
N CYS A 80 -6.34 -1.53 2.69
CA CYS A 80 -6.79 -1.57 1.31
C CYS A 80 -7.84 -2.68 1.11
N ILE A 81 -8.88 -2.40 0.33
CA ILE A 81 -9.92 -3.37 -0.05
C ILE A 81 -9.36 -4.63 -0.74
N ASP A 82 -8.16 -4.57 -1.30
CA ASP A 82 -7.50 -5.73 -1.92
C ASP A 82 -7.25 -6.87 -0.91
N LEU A 83 -7.13 -6.57 0.41
CA LEU A 83 -7.08 -7.60 1.45
C LEU A 83 -8.39 -8.39 1.51
N THR A 84 -9.54 -7.71 1.36
CA THR A 84 -10.84 -8.37 1.24
C THR A 84 -10.86 -9.33 0.04
N SER A 85 -10.41 -8.86 -1.14
CA SER A 85 -10.34 -9.71 -2.34
C SER A 85 -9.42 -10.92 -2.12
N ALA A 86 -8.32 -10.74 -1.39
CA ALA A 86 -7.39 -11.83 -1.11
C ALA A 86 -7.98 -12.87 -0.14
N ALA A 87 -8.64 -12.44 0.93
CA ALA A 87 -9.29 -13.36 1.87
C ALA A 87 -10.39 -14.21 1.18
N VAL A 88 -11.25 -13.54 0.40
CA VAL A 88 -12.28 -14.20 -0.41
C VAL A 88 -11.67 -15.19 -1.40
N GLY A 89 -10.60 -14.78 -2.11
CA GLY A 89 -9.92 -15.64 -3.10
C GLY A 89 -9.15 -16.81 -2.50
N ALA A 90 -8.68 -16.68 -1.27
CA ALA A 90 -8.03 -17.75 -0.53
C ALA A 90 -9.05 -18.67 0.19
N GLY A 91 -10.28 -18.20 0.45
CA GLY A 91 -11.30 -18.94 1.18
C GLY A 91 -11.01 -19.04 2.68
N VAL A 92 -10.37 -18.04 3.26
CA VAL A 92 -9.96 -18.01 4.68
C VAL A 92 -10.89 -17.14 5.50
N LYS A 93 -11.06 -17.46 6.79
CA LYS A 93 -11.73 -16.59 7.76
C LYS A 93 -10.79 -15.45 8.19
N VAL A 94 -11.38 -14.33 8.62
CA VAL A 94 -10.62 -13.14 9.01
C VAL A 94 -10.98 -12.72 10.44
N ARG A 95 -9.95 -12.48 11.27
CA ARG A 95 -10.01 -11.70 12.50
C ARG A 95 -9.36 -10.36 12.29
N LEU A 96 -9.84 -9.35 13.00
CA LEU A 96 -9.33 -7.99 12.85
C LEU A 96 -8.54 -7.56 14.09
N TYR A 97 -7.33 -7.07 13.88
CA TYR A 97 -6.58 -6.32 14.88
C TYR A 97 -6.63 -4.81 14.58
N ASP A 98 -6.47 -4.00 15.59
CA ASP A 98 -6.51 -2.54 15.48
C ASP A 98 -5.14 -1.97 15.08
N LEU A 99 -5.14 -0.72 14.64
CA LEU A 99 -3.95 0.06 14.31
C LEU A 99 -3.76 1.21 15.29
N ASP A 100 -2.50 1.50 15.60
CA ASP A 100 -2.13 2.75 16.25
C ASP A 100 -2.27 3.92 15.25
N PRO A 101 -3.14 4.90 15.52
CA PRO A 101 -3.39 6.00 14.61
C PRO A 101 -2.24 7.00 14.52
N GLU A 102 -1.23 6.93 15.39
CA GLU A 102 -0.05 7.81 15.34
C GLU A 102 1.03 7.28 14.40
N THR A 103 1.10 5.96 14.21
CA THR A 103 2.19 5.29 13.47
C THR A 103 1.70 4.48 12.26
N LEU A 104 0.40 4.15 12.17
CA LEU A 104 -0.18 3.18 11.24
C LEU A 104 0.32 1.74 11.47
N SER A 105 0.99 1.49 12.59
CA SER A 105 1.49 0.17 12.98
C SER A 105 0.38 -0.63 13.67
N PRO A 106 0.47 -1.98 13.72
CA PRO A 106 -0.43 -2.78 14.53
C PRO A 106 -0.44 -2.36 16.01
N ASP A 107 -1.62 -2.21 16.60
CA ASP A 107 -1.78 -2.13 18.05
C ASP A 107 -1.45 -3.49 18.65
N LEU A 108 -0.37 -3.57 19.43
CA LEU A 108 0.18 -4.84 19.93
C LEU A 108 -0.76 -5.55 20.90
N GLU A 109 -1.56 -4.81 21.68
CA GLU A 109 -2.57 -5.42 22.55
C GLU A 109 -3.69 -6.05 21.74
N SER A 110 -4.10 -5.40 20.67
CA SER A 110 -5.08 -5.96 19.73
C SER A 110 -4.53 -7.19 19.01
N VAL A 111 -3.26 -7.15 18.59
CA VAL A 111 -2.58 -8.33 17.99
C VAL A 111 -2.54 -9.48 18.99
N ARG A 112 -2.19 -9.23 20.25
CA ARG A 112 -2.18 -10.26 21.30
C ARG A 112 -3.56 -10.89 21.48
N ARG A 113 -4.63 -10.08 21.49
CA ARG A 113 -6.02 -10.58 21.60
C ARG A 113 -6.42 -11.48 20.43
N VAL A 114 -6.07 -11.14 19.18
CA VAL A 114 -6.42 -12.00 18.03
C VAL A 114 -5.61 -13.29 18.02
N ILE A 115 -4.35 -13.28 18.46
CA ILE A 115 -3.54 -14.47 18.66
C ILE A 115 -4.19 -15.40 19.69
N GLN A 116 -4.61 -14.89 20.84
CA GLN A 116 -5.28 -15.66 21.89
C GLN A 116 -6.62 -16.27 21.43
N ARG A 117 -7.31 -15.61 20.50
CA ARG A 117 -8.56 -16.10 19.90
C ARG A 117 -8.33 -17.13 18.78
N GLY A 118 -7.10 -17.44 18.45
CA GLY A 118 -6.69 -18.40 17.44
C GLY A 118 -6.68 -17.84 16.04
N VAL A 119 -5.48 -17.77 15.45
CA VAL A 119 -5.23 -17.43 14.06
C VAL A 119 -4.08 -18.28 13.53
N ASP A 120 -4.13 -18.63 12.25
CA ASP A 120 -3.12 -19.46 11.57
C ASP A 120 -2.01 -18.61 10.92
N ALA A 121 -2.29 -17.35 10.64
CA ALA A 121 -1.31 -16.39 10.11
C ALA A 121 -1.70 -14.95 10.46
N ILE A 122 -0.73 -14.04 10.43
CA ILE A 122 -0.94 -12.59 10.60
C ILE A 122 -0.43 -11.88 9.35
N VAL A 123 -1.26 -11.03 8.73
CA VAL A 123 -0.82 -10.14 7.65
C VAL A 123 -0.59 -8.76 8.22
N VAL A 124 0.63 -8.24 8.07
CA VAL A 124 1.01 -6.88 8.44
C VAL A 124 1.22 -6.05 7.17
N ALA A 125 0.47 -4.95 7.03
CA ALA A 125 0.52 -4.09 5.86
C ALA A 125 1.27 -2.78 6.13
N HIS A 126 2.17 -2.40 5.22
CA HIS A 126 2.87 -1.12 5.25
C HIS A 126 2.05 -0.05 4.52
N LEU A 127 1.13 0.59 5.23
CA LEU A 127 0.18 1.54 4.65
C LEU A 127 0.89 2.81 4.17
N TYR A 128 0.56 3.26 2.96
CA TYR A 128 1.05 4.50 2.34
C TYR A 128 2.59 4.63 2.27
N GLY A 129 3.31 3.51 2.45
CA GLY A 129 4.77 3.47 2.47
C GLY A 129 5.39 3.70 3.85
N TYR A 130 4.60 3.71 4.92
CA TYR A 130 5.08 3.75 6.31
C TYR A 130 5.40 2.34 6.78
N PRO A 131 6.58 2.12 7.39
CA PRO A 131 6.91 0.85 8.00
C PRO A 131 6.00 0.56 9.20
N ALA A 132 5.41 -0.62 9.27
CA ALA A 132 4.81 -1.15 10.47
C ALA A 132 5.90 -1.85 11.33
N ASP A 133 5.72 -1.92 12.63
CA ASP A 133 6.64 -2.61 13.54
C ASP A 133 6.52 -4.14 13.40
N MET A 134 7.20 -4.65 12.39
CA MET A 134 7.26 -6.09 12.12
C MET A 134 7.89 -6.88 13.26
N GLY A 135 8.92 -6.31 13.91
CA GLY A 135 9.67 -6.99 14.97
C GLY A 135 8.80 -7.30 16.18
N ALA A 136 8.02 -6.32 16.62
CA ALA A 136 7.10 -6.50 17.75
C ALA A 136 5.99 -7.51 17.44
N VAL A 137 5.42 -7.50 16.21
CA VAL A 137 4.41 -8.50 15.83
C VAL A 137 5.01 -9.90 15.71
N GLN A 138 6.21 -10.03 15.11
CA GLN A 138 6.90 -11.31 15.02
C GLN A 138 7.22 -11.89 16.40
N ALA A 139 7.63 -11.06 17.38
CA ALA A 139 7.88 -11.51 18.74
C ALA A 139 6.61 -12.08 19.38
N LEU A 140 5.45 -11.43 19.21
CA LEU A 140 4.17 -11.95 19.73
C LEU A 140 3.71 -13.24 19.04
N ALA A 141 4.03 -13.40 17.76
CA ALA A 141 3.63 -14.55 16.95
C ALA A 141 4.53 -15.79 17.17
N ALA A 142 5.79 -15.54 17.56
CA ALA A 142 6.83 -16.58 17.64
C ALA A 142 6.51 -17.69 18.66
N ASP A 143 5.97 -17.33 19.83
CA ASP A 143 5.66 -18.28 20.91
C ASP A 143 4.63 -19.34 20.48
N GLN A 144 3.81 -19.05 19.49
CA GLN A 144 2.79 -19.95 18.93
C GLN A 144 3.13 -20.45 17.53
N GLY A 145 4.32 -20.13 17.01
CA GLY A 145 4.73 -20.52 15.67
C GLY A 145 3.89 -19.93 14.53
N ILE A 146 3.19 -18.81 14.76
CA ILE A 146 2.29 -18.19 13.78
C ILE A 146 3.11 -17.43 12.74
N PRO A 147 3.01 -17.75 11.44
CA PRO A 147 3.72 -17.03 10.38
C PRO A 147 3.18 -15.59 10.21
N VAL A 148 4.11 -14.65 10.03
CA VAL A 148 3.78 -13.25 9.74
C VAL A 148 4.06 -12.97 8.26
N ILE A 149 2.99 -12.72 7.50
CA ILE A 149 3.04 -12.31 6.09
C ILE A 149 3.20 -10.79 6.03
N GLU A 150 4.19 -10.32 5.30
CA GLU A 150 4.48 -8.89 5.14
C GLU A 150 3.87 -8.36 3.84
N ASP A 151 2.80 -7.57 3.93
CA ASP A 151 2.24 -6.88 2.77
C ASP A 151 2.97 -5.55 2.52
N ALA A 152 3.98 -5.60 1.65
CA ALA A 152 4.73 -4.45 1.19
C ALA A 152 4.25 -3.91 -0.17
N ALA A 153 3.00 -4.17 -0.56
CA ALA A 153 2.42 -3.67 -1.82
C ALA A 153 2.47 -2.13 -1.93
N GLN A 154 2.57 -1.43 -0.84
CA GLN A 154 2.76 0.03 -0.76
C GLN A 154 4.13 0.42 -0.18
N GLY A 155 4.97 -0.55 0.18
CA GLY A 155 6.23 -0.37 0.90
C GLY A 155 7.42 0.09 0.05
N ALA A 156 7.27 0.30 -1.25
CA ALA A 156 8.39 0.59 -2.15
C ALA A 156 9.23 1.79 -1.70
N GLY A 157 10.51 1.53 -1.42
CA GLY A 157 11.49 2.51 -0.94
C GLY A 157 11.52 2.72 0.57
N GLY A 158 10.58 2.13 1.34
CA GLY A 158 10.64 2.14 2.79
C GLY A 158 11.60 1.08 3.34
N THR A 159 12.12 1.34 4.54
CA THR A 159 12.97 0.40 5.29
C THR A 159 12.61 0.40 6.77
N LEU A 160 12.85 -0.73 7.42
CA LEU A 160 12.76 -0.89 8.88
C LEU A 160 14.10 -1.49 9.37
N HIS A 161 14.78 -0.80 10.30
CA HIS A 161 16.12 -1.18 10.77
C HIS A 161 17.11 -1.49 9.62
N GLY A 162 17.07 -0.68 8.55
CA GLY A 162 17.91 -0.84 7.36
C GLY A 162 17.46 -1.92 6.37
N ARG A 163 16.52 -2.78 6.72
CA ARG A 163 15.95 -3.80 5.84
C ARG A 163 14.82 -3.23 5.00
N ARG A 164 14.73 -3.61 3.73
CA ARG A 164 13.63 -3.16 2.83
C ARG A 164 12.30 -3.74 3.27
N LEU A 165 11.23 -2.95 3.17
CA LEU A 165 9.88 -3.47 3.38
C LEU A 165 9.56 -4.51 2.30
N GLY A 166 9.08 -5.68 2.74
CA GLY A 166 8.93 -6.91 1.94
C GLY A 166 10.02 -7.94 2.20
N SER A 167 11.05 -7.59 3.02
CA SER A 167 12.17 -8.48 3.32
C SER A 167 12.21 -8.95 4.79
N ILE A 168 11.15 -8.80 5.55
CA ILE A 168 11.16 -9.02 7.00
C ILE A 168 10.26 -10.19 7.41
N GLY A 169 9.06 -10.29 6.86
CA GLY A 169 8.11 -11.35 7.15
C GLY A 169 8.54 -12.74 6.70
N SER A 170 7.85 -13.79 7.12
CA SER A 170 8.06 -15.18 6.65
C SER A 170 7.85 -15.30 5.14
N MET A 171 6.91 -14.55 4.61
CA MET A 171 6.68 -14.31 3.18
C MET A 171 6.45 -12.82 2.97
N GLY A 172 6.95 -12.26 1.85
CA GLY A 172 6.79 -10.86 1.47
C GLY A 172 5.94 -10.69 0.23
N ILE A 173 5.06 -9.69 0.21
CA ILE A 173 4.19 -9.36 -0.93
C ILE A 173 4.64 -8.05 -1.55
N LEU A 174 4.91 -8.05 -2.85
CA LEU A 174 5.12 -6.84 -3.64
C LEU A 174 3.99 -6.66 -4.65
N SER A 175 3.67 -5.42 -4.96
CA SER A 175 2.71 -5.07 -6.02
C SER A 175 3.33 -4.09 -7.00
N PHE A 176 3.17 -4.39 -8.28
CA PHE A 176 3.63 -3.57 -9.40
C PHE A 176 2.46 -2.96 -10.18
N GLY A 177 1.28 -2.96 -9.58
CA GLY A 177 0.08 -2.35 -10.12
C GLY A 177 0.20 -0.84 -10.28
N ARG A 178 -0.77 -0.25 -10.97
CA ARG A 178 -0.84 1.21 -11.18
C ARG A 178 -1.02 1.93 -9.85
N GLY A 179 -0.32 3.06 -9.67
CA GLY A 179 -0.34 3.85 -8.43
C GLY A 179 0.54 3.31 -7.32
N LYS A 180 1.29 2.23 -7.56
CA LYS A 180 2.30 1.70 -6.64
C LYS A 180 3.64 2.42 -6.83
N GLY A 181 4.46 2.41 -5.80
CA GLY A 181 5.74 3.13 -5.80
C GLY A 181 6.77 2.63 -6.82
N MET A 182 6.67 1.36 -7.18
CA MET A 182 7.30 0.73 -8.33
C MET A 182 6.19 0.10 -9.17
N THR A 183 6.16 0.37 -10.47
CA THR A 183 5.04 -0.07 -11.31
C THR A 183 5.48 -0.75 -12.59
N ALA A 184 4.71 -1.76 -12.97
CA ALA A 184 4.73 -2.41 -14.29
C ALA A 184 3.36 -2.30 -14.99
N GLY A 185 2.42 -1.52 -14.39
CA GLY A 185 1.03 -1.42 -14.85
C GLY A 185 0.14 -2.52 -14.30
N SER A 186 0.67 -3.69 -14.08
CA SER A 186 0.08 -4.85 -13.39
C SER A 186 1.19 -5.72 -12.81
N GLY A 187 0.82 -6.79 -12.11
CA GLY A 187 1.76 -7.73 -11.54
C GLY A 187 2.00 -7.57 -10.05
N GLY A 188 2.59 -8.59 -9.49
CA GLY A 188 3.05 -8.69 -8.10
C GLY A 188 4.17 -9.71 -7.97
N ALA A 189 4.71 -9.83 -6.78
CA ALA A 189 5.64 -10.89 -6.43
C ALA A 189 5.37 -11.40 -5.03
N LEU A 190 5.49 -12.71 -4.87
CA LEU A 190 5.52 -13.41 -3.60
C LEU A 190 6.97 -13.81 -3.33
N LEU A 191 7.51 -13.38 -2.19
CA LEU A 191 8.89 -13.58 -1.78
C LEU A 191 8.94 -14.66 -0.69
N ALA A 192 9.67 -15.74 -0.91
CA ALA A 192 9.91 -16.79 0.06
C ALA A 192 11.16 -16.51 0.88
N ARG A 193 11.09 -16.71 2.20
CA ARG A 193 12.19 -16.41 3.13
C ARG A 193 12.61 -17.62 3.96
N THR A 194 11.86 -18.72 3.85
CA THR A 194 12.20 -19.99 4.51
C THR A 194 12.32 -21.08 3.45
N PRO A 195 13.10 -22.15 3.71
CA PRO A 195 13.16 -23.29 2.79
C PRO A 195 11.78 -23.87 2.46
N ALA A 196 10.90 -23.96 3.46
CA ALA A 196 9.55 -24.48 3.28
C ALA A 196 8.70 -23.58 2.34
N SER A 197 8.76 -22.24 2.52
CA SER A 197 8.07 -21.33 1.62
C SER A 197 8.66 -21.35 0.20
N ALA A 198 9.97 -21.47 0.05
CA ALA A 198 10.61 -21.58 -1.27
C ALA A 198 10.19 -22.85 -2.02
N GLU A 199 10.14 -23.99 -1.32
CA GLU A 199 9.66 -25.25 -1.90
C GLU A 199 8.18 -25.14 -2.32
N TRP A 200 7.35 -24.50 -1.49
CA TRP A 200 5.96 -24.26 -1.83
C TRP A 200 5.81 -23.37 -3.08
N LEU A 201 6.63 -22.30 -3.20
CA LEU A 201 6.66 -21.45 -4.39
C LEU A 201 7.04 -22.24 -5.64
N ARG A 202 8.04 -23.11 -5.55
CA ARG A 202 8.48 -23.95 -6.67
C ARG A 202 7.35 -24.83 -7.20
N GLN A 203 6.65 -25.52 -6.32
CA GLN A 203 5.49 -26.36 -6.68
C GLN A 203 4.33 -25.51 -7.25
N THR A 204 4.05 -24.38 -6.65
CA THR A 204 2.97 -23.47 -7.09
C THR A 204 3.25 -22.87 -8.47
N ARG A 205 4.52 -22.59 -8.81
CA ARG A 205 4.91 -22.02 -10.12
C ARG A 205 4.41 -22.85 -11.28
N GLU A 206 4.43 -24.18 -11.15
CA GLU A 206 3.96 -25.11 -12.17
C GLU A 206 2.45 -25.04 -12.42
N THR A 207 1.69 -24.59 -11.42
CA THR A 207 0.22 -24.49 -11.47
C THR A 207 -0.30 -23.17 -12.07
N LEU A 208 0.53 -22.10 -12.15
CA LEU A 208 0.07 -20.78 -12.57
C LEU A 208 -0.10 -20.62 -14.09
N GLY A 209 0.34 -21.61 -14.86
CA GLY A 209 0.28 -21.61 -16.32
C GLY A 209 1.29 -20.66 -16.98
N THR A 210 1.27 -20.63 -18.29
CA THR A 210 2.20 -19.83 -19.11
C THR A 210 1.82 -18.35 -19.11
N PRO A 211 2.82 -17.43 -19.15
CA PRO A 211 2.54 -16.01 -19.19
C PRO A 211 1.89 -15.58 -20.50
N SER A 212 0.82 -14.80 -20.42
CA SER A 212 0.19 -14.16 -21.58
C SER A 212 0.92 -12.87 -21.98
N ARG A 213 0.69 -12.38 -23.21
CA ARG A 213 1.38 -11.18 -23.74
C ARG A 213 1.06 -9.88 -23.00
N GLY A 214 -0.23 -9.60 -22.71
CA GLY A 214 -0.63 -8.48 -21.85
C GLY A 214 -0.71 -7.11 -22.51
N GLY A 215 -1.14 -7.02 -23.77
CA GLY A 215 -1.22 -5.73 -24.50
C GLY A 215 -2.17 -4.69 -23.88
N GLY A 216 -3.30 -5.11 -23.33
CA GLY A 216 -4.28 -4.19 -22.71
C GLY A 216 -3.75 -3.44 -21.48
N GLU A 217 -2.85 -4.05 -20.70
CA GLU A 217 -2.23 -3.37 -19.57
C GLU A 217 -1.31 -2.24 -19.99
N ILE A 218 -0.57 -2.42 -21.10
CA ILE A 218 0.34 -1.38 -21.61
C ILE A 218 -0.45 -0.17 -22.11
N VAL A 219 -1.57 -0.39 -22.79
CA VAL A 219 -2.47 0.70 -23.20
C VAL A 219 -2.99 1.44 -21.96
N GLY A 220 -3.45 0.71 -20.95
CA GLY A 220 -3.92 1.30 -19.68
C GLY A 220 -2.83 2.04 -18.92
N LEU A 221 -1.58 1.53 -18.94
CA LEU A 221 -0.44 2.17 -18.29
C LEU A 221 -0.03 3.45 -19.04
N ALA A 222 0.01 3.42 -20.36
CA ALA A 222 0.33 4.58 -21.19
C ALA A 222 -0.74 5.68 -21.05
N ALA A 223 -2.02 5.31 -21.09
CA ALA A 223 -3.13 6.23 -20.84
C ALA A 223 -3.02 6.88 -19.45
N GLN A 224 -2.78 6.09 -18.41
CA GLN A 224 -2.58 6.62 -17.06
C GLN A 224 -1.34 7.54 -16.99
N TRP A 225 -0.22 7.15 -17.61
CA TRP A 225 0.98 7.98 -17.65
C TRP A 225 0.73 9.34 -18.28
N LEU A 226 -0.02 9.39 -19.37
CA LEU A 226 -0.40 10.63 -20.04
C LEU A 226 -1.41 11.43 -19.21
N LEU A 227 -2.52 10.81 -18.83
CA LEU A 227 -3.66 11.46 -18.17
C LEU A 227 -3.38 11.91 -16.73
N THR A 228 -2.37 11.35 -16.05
CA THR A 228 -1.91 11.85 -14.76
C THR A 228 -0.93 13.02 -14.86
N HIS A 229 -0.65 13.53 -16.07
CA HIS A 229 0.13 14.77 -16.21
C HIS A 229 -0.66 15.95 -15.63
N PRO A 230 -0.06 16.83 -14.81
CA PRO A 230 -0.79 17.88 -14.08
C PRO A 230 -1.61 18.84 -14.95
N LEU A 231 -1.25 19.03 -16.22
CA LEU A 231 -2.01 19.82 -17.17
C LEU A 231 -3.21 19.10 -17.79
N LEU A 232 -3.19 17.76 -17.78
CA LEU A 232 -4.22 16.92 -18.39
C LEU A 232 -5.15 16.28 -17.35
N TYR A 233 -4.70 16.14 -16.11
CA TYR A 233 -5.40 15.39 -15.07
C TYR A 233 -6.79 15.94 -14.76
N ARG A 234 -7.04 17.23 -15.00
CA ARG A 234 -8.37 17.81 -14.88
C ARG A 234 -9.40 17.08 -15.76
N LEU A 235 -9.04 16.67 -16.96
CA LEU A 235 -9.96 16.00 -17.90
C LEU A 235 -10.55 14.70 -17.32
N PRO A 236 -9.73 13.71 -16.92
CA PRO A 236 -10.26 12.50 -16.30
C PRO A 236 -10.84 12.74 -14.90
N ALA A 237 -10.38 13.75 -14.15
CA ALA A 237 -10.85 14.01 -12.79
C ALA A 237 -12.27 14.57 -12.72
N ILE A 238 -12.76 15.24 -13.78
CA ILE A 238 -14.13 15.75 -13.86
C ILE A 238 -15.14 14.73 -14.43
N LEU A 239 -14.67 13.55 -14.87
CA LEU A 239 -15.53 12.49 -15.41
C LEU A 239 -15.90 11.48 -14.31
N PRO A 240 -17.13 11.53 -13.75
CA PRO A 240 -17.54 10.63 -12.65
C PRO A 240 -17.48 9.16 -13.05
N ALA A 241 -17.70 8.84 -14.32
CA ALA A 241 -17.67 7.47 -14.84
C ALA A 241 -16.30 6.79 -14.69
N LEU A 242 -15.20 7.54 -14.60
CA LEU A 242 -13.85 6.98 -14.45
C LEU A 242 -13.52 6.57 -13.00
N LYS A 243 -14.35 6.93 -12.02
CA LYS A 243 -14.19 6.58 -10.60
C LYS A 243 -12.75 6.73 -10.09
N LEU A 244 -12.07 7.80 -10.53
CA LEU A 244 -10.66 8.02 -10.19
C LEU A 244 -10.50 8.31 -8.70
N GLY A 245 -9.69 7.48 -8.05
CA GLY A 245 -9.47 7.57 -6.61
C GLY A 245 -10.51 6.82 -5.77
N GLU A 246 -11.54 6.25 -6.37
CA GLU A 246 -12.46 5.38 -5.67
C GLU A 246 -11.85 3.99 -5.47
N MET A 247 -12.08 3.45 -4.28
CA MET A 247 -11.71 2.07 -3.95
C MET A 247 -12.86 1.14 -4.32
N VAL A 248 -12.74 0.50 -5.48
CA VAL A 248 -13.74 -0.43 -5.97
C VAL A 248 -13.31 -1.86 -5.68
N TYR A 249 -14.18 -2.63 -5.04
CA TYR A 249 -13.97 -4.06 -4.87
C TYR A 249 -13.84 -4.76 -6.22
N LYS A 250 -12.82 -5.58 -6.34
CA LYS A 250 -12.61 -6.46 -7.51
C LYS A 250 -12.76 -7.91 -7.05
N PRO A 251 -13.71 -8.66 -7.61
CA PRO A 251 -13.82 -10.09 -7.32
C PRO A 251 -12.47 -10.78 -7.56
N PRO A 252 -12.06 -11.69 -6.66
CA PRO A 252 -10.82 -12.42 -6.84
C PRO A 252 -10.86 -13.25 -8.11
N ARG A 253 -9.71 -13.37 -8.76
CA ARG A 253 -9.50 -14.25 -9.91
C ARG A 253 -8.49 -15.32 -9.53
N PRO A 254 -8.51 -16.48 -10.15
CA PRO A 254 -7.45 -17.46 -9.97
C PRO A 254 -6.08 -16.79 -10.24
N PRO A 255 -5.10 -16.94 -9.33
CA PRO A 255 -3.76 -16.43 -9.53
C PRO A 255 -3.13 -16.95 -10.84
N ARG A 256 -2.40 -16.08 -11.53
CA ARG A 256 -1.71 -16.40 -12.78
C ARG A 256 -0.30 -15.85 -12.75
N THR A 257 0.53 -16.36 -13.63
CA THR A 257 1.87 -15.82 -13.89
C THR A 257 1.82 -14.37 -14.40
N MET A 258 2.82 -13.58 -14.08
CA MET A 258 2.98 -12.21 -14.55
C MET A 258 3.05 -12.18 -16.09
N ARG A 259 2.40 -11.19 -16.70
CA ARG A 259 2.36 -11.05 -18.16
C ARG A 259 3.67 -10.52 -18.72
N LEU A 260 4.03 -10.95 -19.93
CA LEU A 260 5.31 -10.58 -20.58
C LEU A 260 5.49 -9.06 -20.72
N ALA A 261 4.44 -8.34 -21.08
CA ALA A 261 4.49 -6.89 -21.22
C ALA A 261 4.78 -6.19 -19.88
N ALA A 262 4.13 -6.62 -18.81
CA ALA A 262 4.40 -6.10 -17.45
C ALA A 262 5.81 -6.47 -16.98
N LEU A 263 6.28 -7.67 -17.28
CA LEU A 263 7.63 -8.11 -16.97
C LEU A 263 8.69 -7.23 -17.65
N ALA A 264 8.52 -6.90 -18.94
CA ALA A 264 9.43 -6.02 -19.68
C ALA A 264 9.45 -4.59 -19.11
N VAL A 265 8.30 -4.06 -18.68
CA VAL A 265 8.21 -2.78 -17.98
C VAL A 265 8.95 -2.85 -16.64
N LEU A 266 8.73 -3.92 -15.87
CA LEU A 266 9.34 -4.10 -14.54
C LEU A 266 10.87 -4.17 -14.62
N GLN A 267 11.43 -4.88 -15.59
CA GLN A 267 12.88 -4.93 -15.82
C GLN A 267 13.49 -3.52 -15.97
N THR A 268 12.79 -2.63 -16.64
CA THR A 268 13.24 -1.24 -16.82
C THR A 268 12.99 -0.42 -15.53
N ALA A 269 11.85 -0.59 -14.88
CA ALA A 269 11.49 0.13 -13.66
C ALA A 269 12.45 -0.17 -12.51
N LEU A 270 12.86 -1.42 -12.34
CA LEU A 270 13.82 -1.85 -11.33
C LEU A 270 15.18 -1.13 -11.38
N ARG A 271 15.57 -0.59 -12.55
CA ARG A 271 16.81 0.16 -12.70
C ARG A 271 16.71 1.61 -12.26
N THR A 272 15.51 2.17 -12.17
CA THR A 272 15.28 3.61 -11.99
C THR A 272 14.38 3.98 -10.80
N ASP A 273 13.84 3.01 -10.08
CA ASP A 273 12.91 3.21 -8.96
C ASP A 273 13.46 4.09 -7.84
N HIS A 274 14.78 4.04 -7.59
CA HIS A 274 15.46 4.87 -6.59
C HIS A 274 15.28 6.38 -6.81
N ARG A 275 15.12 6.82 -8.08
CA ARG A 275 14.90 8.23 -8.41
C ARG A 275 13.54 8.71 -7.91
N GLU A 276 12.51 7.89 -8.11
CA GLU A 276 11.15 8.21 -7.63
C GLU A 276 11.08 8.18 -6.10
N VAL A 277 11.72 7.18 -5.46
CA VAL A 277 11.83 7.10 -4.00
C VAL A 277 12.46 8.38 -3.44
N ARG A 278 13.60 8.81 -4.02
CA ARG A 278 14.27 10.03 -3.60
C ARG A 278 13.38 11.28 -3.77
N ALA A 279 12.69 11.40 -4.89
CA ALA A 279 11.77 12.52 -5.14
C ALA A 279 10.65 12.56 -4.09
N ARG A 280 10.06 11.41 -3.75
CA ARG A 280 9.03 11.28 -2.71
C ARG A 280 9.56 11.70 -1.34
N CYS A 281 10.73 11.20 -0.94
CA CYS A 281 11.33 11.55 0.36
C CYS A 281 11.63 13.05 0.47
N ILE A 282 12.21 13.66 -0.57
CA ILE A 282 12.49 15.11 -0.60
C ILE A 282 11.17 15.88 -0.46
N ARG A 283 10.14 15.51 -1.21
CA ARG A 283 8.85 16.19 -1.18
C ARG A 283 8.16 16.05 0.17
N ALA A 284 8.16 14.84 0.74
CA ALA A 284 7.59 14.59 2.06
C ALA A 284 8.31 15.41 3.14
N SER A 285 9.64 15.46 3.13
CA SER A 285 10.43 16.27 4.07
C SER A 285 10.13 17.78 3.95
N ASP A 286 10.01 18.31 2.74
CA ASP A 286 9.63 19.71 2.50
C ASP A 286 8.23 20.03 3.05
N LEU A 287 7.26 19.13 2.88
CA LEU A 287 5.91 19.29 3.43
C LEU A 287 5.89 19.15 4.96
N LEU A 288 6.61 18.18 5.51
CA LEU A 288 6.69 17.94 6.96
C LEU A 288 7.33 19.10 7.70
N SER A 289 8.35 19.76 7.13
CA SER A 289 8.99 20.92 7.74
C SER A 289 8.04 22.13 7.96
N ARG A 290 6.89 22.12 7.31
CA ARG A 290 5.86 23.16 7.39
C ARG A 290 4.72 22.84 8.34
N ILE A 291 4.68 21.61 8.85
CA ILE A 291 3.71 21.16 9.85
C ILE A 291 4.35 21.36 11.23
N ASN A 292 3.76 22.22 12.05
CA ASN A 292 4.23 22.47 13.41
C ASN A 292 3.21 21.99 14.46
N GLY A 293 3.58 22.02 15.73
CA GLY A 293 2.74 21.55 16.84
C GLY A 293 1.41 22.30 17.02
N ALA A 294 1.23 23.48 16.39
CA ALA A 294 -0.03 24.24 16.36
C ALA A 294 -0.92 23.87 15.16
N SER A 295 -0.42 23.03 14.24
CA SER A 295 -1.16 22.64 13.04
C SER A 295 -2.35 21.76 13.40
N ARG A 296 -3.49 21.96 12.73
CA ARG A 296 -4.63 21.08 12.77
C ARG A 296 -4.30 19.67 12.26
N LEU A 297 -3.48 19.59 11.21
CA LEU A 297 -2.99 18.36 10.63
C LEU A 297 -1.75 17.88 11.39
N ARG A 298 -1.75 16.63 11.79
CA ARG A 298 -0.62 15.95 12.40
C ARG A 298 -0.06 14.93 11.41
N ALA A 299 1.26 14.91 11.27
CA ALA A 299 1.91 13.89 10.47
C ALA A 299 1.92 12.54 11.22
N ILE A 300 1.75 11.45 10.47
CA ILE A 300 2.02 10.12 10.97
C ILE A 300 3.51 10.01 11.28
N SER A 301 3.84 9.48 12.46
CA SER A 301 5.21 9.25 12.91
C SER A 301 5.70 7.88 12.45
N PRO A 302 6.91 7.77 11.90
CA PRO A 302 7.49 6.46 11.66
C PRO A 302 7.75 5.72 12.97
N VAL A 303 7.58 4.40 12.97
CA VAL A 303 8.02 3.54 14.07
C VAL A 303 9.55 3.62 14.25
N VAL A 304 10.05 3.24 15.42
CA VAL A 304 11.49 3.25 15.72
C VAL A 304 12.26 2.44 14.67
N GLY A 305 13.33 3.00 14.14
CA GLY A 305 14.12 2.39 13.04
C GLY A 305 13.44 2.41 11.67
N GLY A 306 12.22 2.93 11.58
CA GLY A 306 11.45 3.02 10.34
C GLY A 306 11.83 4.24 9.50
N LYS A 307 12.07 4.04 8.20
CA LYS A 307 12.23 5.10 7.19
C LYS A 307 11.16 4.93 6.12
N PRO A 308 10.11 5.80 6.12
CA PRO A 308 9.03 5.68 5.14
C PRO A 308 9.51 5.90 3.71
N GLY A 309 8.95 5.12 2.78
CA GLY A 309 9.11 5.35 1.34
C GLY A 309 8.16 6.41 0.79
N PHE A 310 7.26 6.92 1.64
CA PHE A 310 6.30 7.98 1.34
C PHE A 310 5.59 7.78 -0.01
N LEU A 311 4.97 6.62 -0.20
CA LEU A 311 4.10 6.43 -1.37
C LEU A 311 3.06 7.56 -1.42
N ARG A 312 2.60 7.98 -0.24
CA ARG A 312 1.87 9.21 0.05
C ARG A 312 2.26 9.73 1.43
N LEU A 313 2.24 11.03 1.63
CA LEU A 313 2.38 11.59 2.98
C LEU A 313 1.03 11.46 3.69
N ALA A 314 1.00 10.71 4.77
CA ALA A 314 -0.17 10.51 5.61
C ALA A 314 -0.25 11.54 6.73
N LEU A 315 -1.42 12.16 6.88
CA LEU A 315 -1.71 13.21 7.86
C LEU A 315 -3.04 12.89 8.55
N VAL A 316 -3.14 13.18 9.83
CA VAL A 316 -4.38 13.03 10.60
C VAL A 316 -4.99 14.41 10.88
N ASP A 317 -6.27 14.57 10.57
CA ASP A 317 -7.05 15.74 10.96
C ASP A 317 -7.52 15.61 12.42
N ALA A 318 -6.95 16.41 13.31
CA ALA A 318 -7.27 16.37 14.74
C ALA A 318 -8.75 16.69 15.05
N VAL A 319 -9.44 17.42 14.18
CA VAL A 319 -10.86 17.80 14.35
C VAL A 319 -11.81 16.85 13.61
N GLY A 320 -11.44 16.37 12.42
CA GLY A 320 -12.18 15.37 11.65
C GLY A 320 -13.17 15.92 10.61
N ASP A 321 -13.32 17.23 10.46
CA ASP A 321 -14.27 17.87 9.54
C ASP A 321 -13.63 18.45 8.26
N MET A 322 -12.32 18.22 8.07
CA MET A 322 -11.58 18.75 6.91
C MET A 322 -12.08 18.15 5.59
N ALA A 323 -12.35 19.02 4.61
CA ALA A 323 -12.70 18.59 3.25
C ALA A 323 -11.46 18.24 2.42
N PRO A 324 -11.54 17.24 1.52
CA PRO A 324 -10.49 16.94 0.56
C PRO A 324 -10.19 18.15 -0.34
N GLN A 325 -8.92 18.27 -0.76
CA GLN A 325 -8.52 19.26 -1.77
C GLN A 325 -8.07 18.54 -3.04
N VAL A 326 -9.06 18.11 -3.81
CA VAL A 326 -8.89 17.22 -4.97
C VAL A 326 -7.98 17.84 -6.03
N THR A 327 -8.02 19.16 -6.22
CA THR A 327 -7.17 19.87 -7.19
C THR A 327 -5.68 19.76 -6.87
N LEU A 328 -5.34 19.50 -5.61
CA LEU A 328 -3.97 19.29 -5.12
C LEU A 328 -3.65 17.81 -4.91
N GLY A 329 -4.57 16.89 -5.23
CA GLY A 329 -4.40 15.47 -4.98
C GLY A 329 -4.45 15.08 -3.49
N ALA A 330 -4.86 16.01 -2.61
CA ALA A 330 -5.08 15.74 -1.20
C ALA A 330 -6.46 15.12 -1.01
N VAL A 331 -6.49 13.85 -0.58
CA VAL A 331 -7.71 13.05 -0.45
C VAL A 331 -7.74 12.33 0.89
N ARG A 332 -8.94 11.92 1.33
CA ARG A 332 -9.07 11.05 2.50
C ARG A 332 -8.37 9.71 2.27
N GLY A 333 -8.06 9.02 3.33
CA GLY A 333 -7.58 7.63 3.30
C GLY A 333 -8.65 6.67 2.79
N TYR A 334 -8.61 5.42 3.27
CA TYR A 334 -9.64 4.45 2.91
C TYR A 334 -10.99 4.84 3.53
N PRO A 335 -12.08 4.81 2.76
CA PRO A 335 -13.39 5.32 3.22
C PRO A 335 -14.10 4.36 4.18
N LEU A 336 -13.68 3.11 4.24
CA LEU A 336 -14.27 2.04 5.05
C LEU A 336 -13.18 1.28 5.81
N THR A 337 -13.51 0.79 6.98
CA THR A 337 -12.79 -0.26 7.67
C THR A 337 -13.13 -1.63 7.05
N LEU A 338 -12.30 -2.66 7.27
CA LEU A 338 -12.45 -3.92 6.53
C LEU A 338 -13.79 -4.62 6.80
N GLU A 339 -14.31 -4.60 8.03
CA GLU A 339 -15.60 -5.22 8.37
C GLU A 339 -16.80 -4.54 7.70
N GLN A 340 -16.64 -3.31 7.24
CA GLN A 340 -17.70 -2.58 6.55
C GLN A 340 -17.86 -3.03 5.08
N HIS A 341 -16.86 -3.72 4.54
CA HIS A 341 -16.96 -4.29 3.19
C HIS A 341 -17.90 -5.49 3.16
N GLN A 342 -19.03 -5.36 2.46
CA GLN A 342 -20.06 -6.40 2.37
C GLN A 342 -19.49 -7.75 1.92
N GLN A 343 -18.50 -7.74 1.03
CA GLN A 343 -17.89 -8.95 0.48
C GLN A 343 -17.04 -9.71 1.51
N LEU A 344 -16.53 -9.03 2.54
CA LEU A 344 -15.76 -9.67 3.60
C LEU A 344 -16.65 -10.27 4.69
N ARG A 345 -17.87 -9.77 4.88
CA ARG A 345 -18.76 -10.20 5.98
C ARG A 345 -18.93 -11.71 6.12
N PRO A 346 -19.11 -12.50 5.04
CA PRO A 346 -19.23 -13.94 5.16
C PRO A 346 -17.95 -14.65 5.65
N PHE A 347 -16.83 -13.97 5.57
CA PHE A 347 -15.50 -14.46 5.93
C PHE A 347 -15.03 -13.95 7.29
N LEU A 348 -15.70 -12.98 7.90
CA LEU A 348 -15.37 -12.52 9.24
C LEU A 348 -15.67 -13.61 10.27
N ALA A 349 -14.75 -13.79 11.20
CA ALA A 349 -15.03 -14.61 12.37
C ALA A 349 -16.14 -13.94 13.23
N PRO A 350 -16.89 -14.71 14.02
CA PRO A 350 -17.99 -14.14 14.82
C PRO A 350 -17.55 -12.99 15.72
N GLY A 351 -18.32 -11.88 15.71
CA GLY A 351 -18.10 -10.72 16.58
C GLY A 351 -16.93 -9.82 16.20
N GLU A 352 -16.38 -9.96 14.99
CA GLU A 352 -15.26 -9.10 14.54
C GLU A 352 -15.75 -7.69 14.18
N GLN A 353 -15.06 -6.71 14.76
CA GLN A 353 -15.23 -5.30 14.48
C GLN A 353 -13.86 -4.63 14.43
N ALA A 354 -13.73 -3.56 13.64
CA ALA A 354 -12.54 -2.73 13.67
C ALA A 354 -12.43 -2.04 15.04
N GLY A 355 -11.20 -1.90 15.51
CA GLY A 355 -10.92 -1.17 16.74
C GLY A 355 -11.07 0.34 16.58
N THR A 356 -10.93 1.05 17.69
CA THR A 356 -11.08 2.51 17.75
C THR A 356 -10.03 3.26 16.92
N GLY A 357 -8.79 2.76 16.87
CA GLY A 357 -7.73 3.33 16.04
C GLY A 357 -8.03 3.22 14.55
N SER A 358 -8.53 2.07 14.11
CA SER A 358 -8.96 1.85 12.72
C SER A 358 -10.14 2.73 12.34
N ALA A 359 -11.13 2.88 13.21
CA ALA A 359 -12.26 3.78 13.02
C ALA A 359 -11.80 5.25 12.97
N PHE A 360 -10.90 5.65 13.85
CA PHE A 360 -10.31 6.97 13.86
C PHE A 360 -9.57 7.27 12.55
N LEU A 361 -8.76 6.34 12.05
CA LEU A 361 -8.05 6.50 10.77
C LEU A 361 -9.02 6.63 9.59
N ARG A 362 -10.07 5.82 9.52
CA ARG A 362 -11.12 5.94 8.50
C ARG A 362 -11.70 7.35 8.43
N ASP A 363 -11.98 7.94 9.59
CA ASP A 363 -12.69 9.22 9.67
C ASP A 363 -11.74 10.42 9.50
N ARG A 364 -10.47 10.28 9.84
CA ARG A 364 -9.56 11.43 10.01
C ARG A 364 -8.28 11.40 9.18
N LEU A 365 -7.95 10.28 8.54
CA LEU A 365 -6.73 10.19 7.77
C LEU A 365 -6.87 10.88 6.41
N PHE A 366 -5.91 11.73 6.13
CA PHE A 366 -5.68 12.35 4.82
C PHE A 366 -4.35 11.89 4.24
N THR A 367 -4.28 11.88 2.94
CA THR A 367 -3.04 11.62 2.24
C THR A 367 -2.78 12.68 1.18
N VAL A 368 -1.55 13.14 1.08
CA VAL A 368 -1.08 14.10 0.08
C VAL A 368 -0.07 13.46 -0.86
N PRO A 369 -0.05 13.86 -2.15
CA PRO A 369 0.88 13.32 -3.12
C PRO A 369 2.31 13.78 -2.85
N THR A 370 3.26 12.87 -3.04
CA THR A 370 4.71 13.08 -2.85
C THR A 370 5.51 12.79 -4.11
N HIS A 371 4.86 12.24 -5.15
CA HIS A 371 5.50 11.77 -6.38
C HIS A 371 6.20 12.88 -7.18
N SER A 372 7.09 12.48 -8.09
CA SER A 372 7.95 13.38 -8.87
C SER A 372 7.22 14.42 -9.73
N ARG A 373 5.92 14.18 -10.06
CA ARG A 373 5.09 15.15 -10.79
C ARG A 373 4.59 16.33 -9.93
N VAL A 374 4.73 16.27 -8.61
CA VAL A 374 4.44 17.39 -7.70
C VAL A 374 5.59 18.39 -7.82
N GLY A 375 5.41 19.43 -8.62
CA GLY A 375 6.40 20.48 -8.82
C GLY A 375 6.51 21.45 -7.63
N ALA A 376 7.48 22.36 -7.66
CA ALA A 376 7.70 23.33 -6.57
C ALA A 376 6.49 24.24 -6.34
N SER A 377 5.78 24.65 -7.40
CA SER A 377 4.55 25.45 -7.27
C SER A 377 3.41 24.67 -6.63
N ASP A 378 3.27 23.39 -6.96
CA ASP A 378 2.23 22.52 -6.39
C ASP A 378 2.53 22.22 -4.92
N ALA A 379 3.80 22.02 -4.57
CA ALA A 379 4.24 21.86 -3.19
C ALA A 379 3.98 23.11 -2.33
N ARG A 380 4.21 24.31 -2.87
CA ARG A 380 3.84 25.56 -2.19
C ARG A 380 2.33 25.63 -1.96
N ARG A 381 1.51 25.36 -2.98
CA ARG A 381 0.04 25.32 -2.84
C ARG A 381 -0.45 24.30 -1.83
N LEU A 382 0.17 23.13 -1.76
CA LEU A 382 -0.11 22.12 -0.72
C LEU A 382 0.25 22.65 0.66
N SER A 383 1.42 23.28 0.80
CA SER A 383 1.88 23.89 2.05
C SER A 383 0.95 25.01 2.50
N ASP A 384 0.55 25.89 1.58
CA ASP A 384 -0.40 26.99 1.86
C ASP A 384 -1.76 26.44 2.29
N TRP A 385 -2.23 25.38 1.62
CA TRP A 385 -3.48 24.71 2.00
C TRP A 385 -3.39 24.07 3.40
N ILE A 386 -2.28 23.44 3.74
CA ILE A 386 -2.02 22.91 5.08
C ILE A 386 -2.01 24.05 6.09
N ALA A 387 -1.30 25.15 5.79
CA ALA A 387 -1.14 26.31 6.68
C ALA A 387 -2.44 27.11 6.90
N THR A 388 -3.23 27.37 5.85
CA THR A 388 -4.47 28.19 5.95
C THR A 388 -5.52 27.57 6.88
N ARG A 389 -5.44 26.28 7.16
CA ARG A 389 -6.35 25.59 8.08
C ARG A 389 -5.99 25.74 9.56
N ILE A 390 -4.80 26.27 9.89
CA ILE A 390 -4.36 26.51 11.26
C ILE A 390 -5.19 27.63 11.92
N HIS A 391 -5.60 28.63 11.16
CA HIS A 391 -6.20 29.86 11.70
C HIS A 391 -7.68 29.77 12.10
N HIS A 392 -8.40 28.73 11.67
CA HIS A 392 -9.84 28.61 11.90
C HIS A 392 -10.27 27.76 13.10
N VAL A 393 -9.34 27.13 13.84
CA VAL A 393 -9.69 26.05 14.79
C VAL A 393 -9.44 26.37 16.27
N LEU A 394 -8.82 27.48 16.61
CA LEU A 394 -8.59 27.80 18.02
C LEU A 394 -9.51 28.94 18.50
N PRO A 395 -10.56 28.65 19.29
CA PRO A 395 -11.09 29.65 20.18
C PRO A 395 -9.97 30.08 21.13
N ARG A 396 -9.67 31.38 21.20
CA ARG A 396 -8.75 31.92 22.20
C ARG A 396 -9.25 31.45 23.57
N GLY A 397 -8.57 30.46 24.19
CA GLY A 397 -8.88 30.07 25.56
C GLY A 397 -8.84 28.60 25.96
N ALA A 398 -8.65 27.63 25.06
CA ALA A 398 -8.59 26.23 25.45
C ALA A 398 -7.25 25.89 26.13
N ARG A 399 -7.28 25.58 27.42
CA ARG A 399 -6.13 25.22 28.25
C ARG A 399 -5.51 23.87 27.79
N LYS A 400 -4.21 23.75 27.95
CA LYS A 400 -3.34 22.59 27.57
C LYS A 400 -3.84 21.23 28.09
N THR A 401 -4.63 21.21 29.15
CA THR A 401 -5.11 20.01 29.85
C THR A 401 -6.27 19.28 29.16
N GLU A 402 -7.07 19.96 28.34
CA GLU A 402 -8.17 19.29 27.63
C GLU A 402 -7.73 18.62 26.30
N ARG A 403 -6.59 19.07 25.75
CA ARG A 403 -6.02 18.52 24.52
C ARG A 403 -5.50 17.09 24.69
N GLU A 404 -4.86 16.79 25.82
CA GLU A 404 -4.34 15.45 26.12
C GLU A 404 -5.44 14.46 26.46
N LYS A 405 -6.55 14.93 27.06
CA LYS A 405 -7.72 14.08 27.36
C LYS A 405 -8.52 13.68 26.13
N ALA A 406 -8.69 14.58 25.16
CA ALA A 406 -9.40 14.28 23.90
C ALA A 406 -8.69 13.22 23.05
N TRP A 407 -7.37 13.07 23.20
CA TRP A 407 -6.57 12.05 22.52
C TRP A 407 -6.61 10.69 23.21
N ARG A 408 -6.86 10.66 24.54
CA ARG A 408 -6.92 9.41 25.34
C ARG A 408 -8.33 8.84 25.44
N HIS A 409 -9.35 9.58 25.05
CA HIS A 409 -10.76 9.20 25.15
C HIS A 409 -11.54 9.29 23.82
N ALA A 410 -10.87 9.50 22.71
CA ALA A 410 -11.39 9.38 21.35
C ALA A 410 -10.69 8.22 20.63
#